data_e23d305b5875ff1f846fa00d8b898297
#
_entry.id   e23d305b5875ff1f846fa00d8b898297
#
_cell.length_a   1.000
_cell.length_b   1.000
_cell.length_c   1.000
_cell.angle_alpha   90.00
_cell.angle_beta   90.00
_cell.angle_gamma   90.00
#
_symmetry.space_group_name_H-M   'P 1'
#
loop_
_entity.id
_entity.type
_entity.pdbx_description
1 polymer ?
#
loop_
_entity_poly.entity_id
_entity_poly.type
_entity_poly.pdbx_seq_one_letter_code
_entity_poly.pdbx_strand_id
1 'polypeptide(L)'
;MNCLFLVSDEGYGHTVRQSCIANELAKRGAKITFQCRDPIPLATKILNKNIKIYNQFNLVRLVKQDGGVDVERTYNFFKNYITISKDWIKYMLNSPHVLNADIIVTDIVEEAGILSNELNKPTVAISHFTWHWLLRELDQMFEEIAQYLETCLSGISEFLYPPFSKRINQFPNPKPINLIARIPRKREYIREELKINDDEILIILAGGGTPVWRGIFNSIDINKNNQFVFLTDSSTISNNIKRVPKPFKLHDYINASDLVISRGGYGTISETLAYGVRHLILVEENHPEAIENANILRKVDHAMVRNLNNFLNEPYDLIEESLNIKMNLAPMRSDGHIQAADHIFKILDSFSSE
;
A
#
# COMPACT_ATOMS: atom_id res chain seq x y z
N MET A 1 14.10 -12.29 19.48
CA MET A 1 12.76 -12.28 18.85
C MET A 1 12.89 -12.58 17.36
N ASN A 2 12.15 -13.59 16.90
CA ASN A 2 12.03 -13.97 15.49
C ASN A 2 10.65 -13.54 15.00
N CYS A 3 10.56 -12.61 14.06
CA CYS A 3 9.31 -12.15 13.50
C CYS A 3 9.11 -12.70 12.10
N LEU A 4 7.95 -13.27 11.83
CA LEU A 4 7.52 -13.68 10.51
C LEU A 4 6.54 -12.65 9.96
N PHE A 5 6.88 -12.04 8.83
CA PHE A 5 6.00 -11.16 8.08
C PHE A 5 5.34 -11.92 6.94
N LEU A 6 4.00 -11.92 6.92
CA LEU A 6 3.17 -12.44 5.84
C LEU A 6 2.50 -11.23 5.16
N VAL A 7 2.92 -10.92 3.94
CA VAL A 7 2.55 -9.66 3.28
C VAL A 7 1.83 -9.96 1.97
N SER A 8 0.68 -9.33 1.77
CA SER A 8 -0.10 -9.45 0.54
C SER A 8 0.69 -8.97 -0.68
N ASP A 9 0.45 -9.63 -1.80
CA ASP A 9 1.03 -9.31 -3.11
C ASP A 9 0.18 -8.32 -3.92
N GLU A 10 -0.94 -7.82 -3.38
CA GLU A 10 -1.79 -6.85 -4.07
C GLU A 10 -1.11 -5.46 -4.11
N GLY A 11 -0.30 -5.26 -5.15
CA GLY A 11 0.46 -4.04 -5.37
C GLY A 11 1.67 -3.87 -4.43
N TYR A 12 2.38 -2.78 -4.59
CA TYR A 12 3.62 -2.51 -3.84
C TYR A 12 3.39 -1.84 -2.48
N GLY A 13 2.20 -1.28 -2.26
CA GLY A 13 1.90 -0.49 -1.05
C GLY A 13 2.05 -1.28 0.25
N HIS A 14 1.59 -2.53 0.27
CA HIS A 14 1.71 -3.43 1.42
C HIS A 14 3.17 -3.73 1.75
N THR A 15 3.97 -4.11 0.76
CA THR A 15 5.42 -4.35 0.94
C THR A 15 6.15 -3.10 1.42
N VAL A 16 5.85 -1.91 0.89
CA VAL A 16 6.45 -0.65 1.34
C VAL A 16 6.10 -0.37 2.78
N ARG A 17 4.84 -0.46 3.17
CA ARG A 17 4.37 -0.26 4.55
C ARG A 17 5.05 -1.21 5.51
N GLN A 18 5.00 -2.51 5.23
CA GLN A 18 5.57 -3.54 6.09
C GLN A 18 7.10 -3.47 6.16
N SER A 19 7.77 -3.00 5.11
CA SER A 19 9.22 -2.82 5.14
C SER A 19 9.66 -1.75 6.13
N CYS A 20 8.86 -0.70 6.34
CA CYS A 20 9.16 0.31 7.36
C CYS A 20 9.18 -0.31 8.76
N ILE A 21 8.19 -1.16 9.06
CA ILE A 21 8.07 -1.83 10.36
C ILE A 21 9.16 -2.90 10.52
N ALA A 22 9.37 -3.75 9.50
CA ALA A 22 10.38 -4.79 9.51
C ALA A 22 11.80 -4.22 9.71
N ASN A 23 12.11 -3.10 9.05
CA ASN A 23 13.39 -2.42 9.21
C ASN A 23 13.56 -1.82 10.61
N GLU A 24 12.50 -1.26 11.21
CA GLU A 24 12.55 -0.75 12.58
C GLU A 24 12.75 -1.87 13.60
N LEU A 25 12.02 -2.98 13.45
CA LEU A 25 12.22 -4.16 14.31
C LEU A 25 13.64 -4.74 14.16
N ALA A 26 14.14 -4.86 12.93
CA ALA A 26 15.50 -5.33 12.68
C ALA A 26 16.57 -4.41 13.30
N LYS A 27 16.36 -3.08 13.27
CA LYS A 27 17.21 -2.08 13.93
C LYS A 27 17.24 -2.28 15.45
N ARG A 28 16.15 -2.75 16.04
CA ARG A 28 16.02 -3.08 17.47
C ARG A 28 16.48 -4.49 17.81
N GLY A 29 17.10 -5.22 16.87
CA GLY A 29 17.71 -6.53 17.09
C GLY A 29 16.81 -7.73 16.82
N ALA A 30 15.60 -7.54 16.28
CA ALA A 30 14.76 -8.67 15.86
C ALA A 30 15.33 -9.36 14.60
N LYS A 31 15.18 -10.68 14.55
CA LYS A 31 15.44 -11.47 13.34
C LYS A 31 14.15 -11.52 12.53
N ILE A 32 14.20 -11.04 11.30
CA ILE A 32 13.03 -10.91 10.44
C ILE A 32 13.07 -11.91 9.30
N THR A 33 11.97 -12.64 9.12
CA THR A 33 11.65 -13.40 7.93
C THR A 33 10.49 -12.69 7.23
N PHE A 34 10.68 -12.26 6.00
CA PHE A 34 9.70 -11.50 5.23
C PHE A 34 9.22 -12.32 4.05
N GLN A 35 7.94 -12.65 4.00
CA GLN A 35 7.32 -13.40 2.91
C GLN A 35 6.47 -12.49 2.03
N CYS A 36 6.80 -12.43 0.76
CA CYS A 36 6.04 -11.83 -0.32
C CYS A 36 6.41 -12.56 -1.62
N ARG A 37 5.72 -12.30 -2.72
CA ARG A 37 6.01 -12.93 -4.01
C ARG A 37 6.33 -11.91 -5.11
N ASP A 38 5.31 -11.31 -5.68
CA ASP A 38 5.46 -10.38 -6.80
C ASP A 38 6.30 -9.15 -6.45
N PRO A 39 6.23 -8.58 -5.22
CA PRO A 39 7.07 -7.46 -4.81
C PRO A 39 8.52 -7.81 -4.42
N ILE A 40 8.99 -9.06 -4.53
CA ILE A 40 10.36 -9.44 -4.14
C ILE A 40 11.43 -8.51 -4.74
N PRO A 41 11.37 -8.10 -6.03
CA PRO A 41 12.37 -7.19 -6.57
C PRO A 41 12.40 -5.81 -5.90
N LEU A 42 11.26 -5.35 -5.37
CA LEU A 42 11.17 -4.14 -4.57
C LEU A 42 11.68 -4.41 -3.15
N ALA A 43 11.20 -5.47 -2.51
CA ALA A 43 11.55 -5.86 -1.15
C ALA A 43 13.07 -5.96 -0.97
N THR A 44 13.78 -6.60 -1.89
CA THR A 44 15.25 -6.69 -1.88
C THR A 44 15.99 -5.36 -1.90
N LYS A 45 15.34 -4.28 -2.38
CA LYS A 45 15.94 -2.95 -2.46
C LYS A 45 15.61 -2.06 -1.26
N ILE A 46 14.51 -2.34 -0.56
CA ILE A 46 14.01 -1.47 0.52
C ILE A 46 14.13 -2.09 1.91
N LEU A 47 14.26 -3.41 2.01
CA LEU A 47 14.52 -4.10 3.28
C LEU A 47 15.99 -4.05 3.67
N ASN A 48 16.26 -4.06 4.98
CA ASN A 48 17.61 -4.22 5.52
C ASN A 48 18.23 -5.53 5.02
N LYS A 49 19.51 -5.53 4.68
CA LYS A 49 20.25 -6.67 4.12
C LYS A 49 20.22 -7.92 5.01
N ASN A 50 20.00 -7.76 6.31
CA ASN A 50 19.94 -8.87 7.27
C ASN A 50 18.55 -9.52 7.34
N ILE A 51 17.55 -8.97 6.66
CA ILE A 51 16.20 -9.54 6.60
C ILE A 51 16.18 -10.64 5.54
N LYS A 52 15.71 -11.83 5.93
CA LYS A 52 15.53 -12.95 5.01
C LYS A 52 14.22 -12.80 4.25
N ILE A 53 14.29 -12.85 2.92
CA ILE A 53 13.11 -12.75 2.05
C ILE A 53 12.83 -14.13 1.47
N TYR A 54 11.57 -14.57 1.59
CA TYR A 54 11.09 -15.82 1.03
C TYR A 54 9.94 -15.59 0.07
N ASN A 55 9.87 -16.44 -0.95
CA ASN A 55 8.75 -16.43 -1.88
C ASN A 55 7.50 -17.01 -1.21
N GLN A 56 6.40 -16.28 -1.30
CA GLN A 56 5.09 -16.69 -0.79
C GLN A 56 4.19 -17.11 -1.94
N PHE A 57 3.27 -18.03 -1.67
CA PHE A 57 2.16 -18.29 -2.57
C PHE A 57 1.24 -17.06 -2.61
N ASN A 58 0.95 -16.55 -3.81
CA ASN A 58 -0.05 -15.49 -3.94
C ASN A 58 -1.45 -16.10 -3.84
N LEU A 59 -2.11 -15.83 -2.72
CA LEU A 59 -3.45 -16.35 -2.45
C LEU A 59 -4.54 -15.43 -2.98
N VAL A 60 -4.30 -14.11 -2.99
CA VAL A 60 -5.32 -13.09 -3.31
C VAL A 60 -4.76 -12.05 -4.25
N ARG A 61 -5.54 -11.71 -5.27
CA ARG A 61 -5.31 -10.52 -6.10
C ARG A 61 -6.57 -10.13 -6.87
N LEU A 62 -6.66 -8.85 -7.20
CA LEU A 62 -7.65 -8.36 -8.14
C LEU A 62 -7.14 -8.50 -9.59
N VAL A 63 -7.97 -9.01 -10.46
CA VAL A 63 -7.69 -8.98 -11.90
C VAL A 63 -8.12 -7.62 -12.43
N LYS A 64 -7.17 -6.85 -12.98
CA LYS A 64 -7.41 -5.49 -13.46
C LYS A 64 -7.49 -5.48 -14.99
N GLN A 65 -8.44 -4.73 -15.49
CA GLN A 65 -8.63 -4.44 -16.91
C GLN A 65 -8.72 -2.93 -17.10
N ASP A 66 -8.71 -2.45 -18.32
CA ASP A 66 -8.77 -1.02 -18.65
C ASP A 66 -9.92 -0.33 -17.91
N GLY A 67 -9.57 0.54 -16.96
CA GLY A 67 -10.51 1.35 -16.18
C GLY A 67 -10.94 0.81 -14.81
N GLY A 68 -10.48 -0.37 -14.35
CA GLY A 68 -10.85 -0.83 -13.02
C GLY A 68 -10.61 -2.32 -12.76
N VAL A 69 -11.42 -2.90 -11.86
CA VAL A 69 -11.40 -4.33 -11.52
C VAL A 69 -12.34 -5.10 -12.43
N ASP A 70 -11.84 -6.14 -13.08
CA ASP A 70 -12.65 -7.13 -13.78
C ASP A 70 -13.22 -8.11 -12.74
N VAL A 71 -14.49 -7.92 -12.40
CA VAL A 71 -15.17 -8.67 -11.33
C VAL A 71 -15.26 -10.16 -11.67
N GLU A 72 -15.64 -10.49 -12.92
CA GLU A 72 -15.83 -11.88 -13.35
C GLU A 72 -14.50 -12.65 -13.37
N ARG A 73 -13.43 -12.06 -13.94
CA ARG A 73 -12.10 -12.69 -13.92
C ARG A 73 -11.53 -12.77 -12.52
N THR A 74 -11.78 -11.78 -11.67
CA THR A 74 -11.41 -11.84 -10.27
C THR A 74 -12.11 -12.99 -9.58
N TYR A 75 -13.43 -13.16 -9.77
CA TYR A 75 -14.16 -14.29 -9.21
C TYR A 75 -13.64 -15.65 -9.71
N ASN A 76 -13.37 -15.77 -10.99
CA ASN A 76 -12.79 -17.00 -11.54
C ASN A 76 -11.42 -17.34 -10.93
N PHE A 77 -10.61 -16.31 -10.61
CA PHE A 77 -9.37 -16.50 -9.87
C PHE A 77 -9.63 -17.05 -8.45
N PHE A 78 -10.66 -16.57 -7.78
CA PHE A 78 -11.02 -17.00 -6.43
C PHE A 78 -11.83 -18.31 -6.37
N LYS A 79 -12.28 -18.87 -7.48
CA LYS A 79 -13.19 -20.03 -7.53
C LYS A 79 -12.74 -21.22 -6.68
N ASN A 80 -11.43 -21.45 -6.56
CA ASN A 80 -10.86 -22.54 -5.77
C ASN A 80 -10.10 -22.02 -4.52
N TYR A 81 -10.32 -20.76 -4.17
CA TYR A 81 -9.53 -20.06 -3.16
C TYR A 81 -9.51 -20.79 -1.82
N ILE A 82 -10.69 -21.18 -1.30
CA ILE A 82 -10.80 -21.84 0.02
C ILE A 82 -9.97 -23.13 0.08
N THR A 83 -9.99 -23.91 -1.00
CA THR A 83 -9.18 -25.15 -1.08
C THR A 83 -7.70 -24.83 -1.09
N ILE A 84 -7.28 -23.88 -1.93
CA ILE A 84 -5.88 -23.45 -2.04
C ILE A 84 -5.38 -22.87 -0.73
N SER A 85 -6.20 -22.05 -0.05
CA SER A 85 -5.91 -21.47 1.25
C SER A 85 -5.71 -22.55 2.32
N LYS A 86 -6.61 -23.55 2.40
CA LYS A 86 -6.45 -24.67 3.34
C LYS A 86 -5.18 -25.49 3.09
N ASP A 87 -4.80 -25.72 1.86
CA ASP A 87 -3.56 -26.44 1.52
C ASP A 87 -2.33 -25.58 1.85
N TRP A 88 -2.39 -24.27 1.62
CA TRP A 88 -1.35 -23.34 2.04
C TRP A 88 -1.19 -23.32 3.56
N ILE A 89 -2.28 -23.28 4.34
CA ILE A 89 -2.24 -23.34 5.80
C ILE A 89 -1.53 -24.63 6.27
N LYS A 90 -1.90 -25.80 5.72
CA LYS A 90 -1.25 -27.07 6.03
C LYS A 90 0.26 -27.02 5.75
N TYR A 91 0.66 -26.44 4.62
CA TYR A 91 2.06 -26.24 4.27
C TYR A 91 2.77 -25.34 5.29
N MET A 92 2.16 -24.21 5.65
CA MET A 92 2.72 -23.23 6.58
C MET A 92 2.86 -23.77 7.98
N LEU A 93 1.91 -24.56 8.48
CA LEU A 93 1.98 -25.23 9.79
C LEU A 93 3.20 -26.17 9.95
N ASN A 94 3.76 -26.64 8.82
CA ASN A 94 4.97 -27.47 8.81
C ASN A 94 6.23 -26.70 8.36
N SER A 95 6.10 -25.41 8.07
CA SER A 95 7.23 -24.60 7.61
C SER A 95 8.16 -24.21 8.74
N PRO A 96 9.49 -24.44 8.63
CA PRO A 96 10.45 -24.06 9.66
C PRO A 96 10.42 -22.56 10.02
N HIS A 97 10.07 -21.68 9.06
CA HIS A 97 10.01 -20.24 9.33
C HIS A 97 8.84 -19.89 10.24
N VAL A 98 7.72 -20.59 10.10
CA VAL A 98 6.52 -20.41 10.94
C VAL A 98 6.74 -21.01 12.32
N LEU A 99 7.29 -22.24 12.37
CA LEU A 99 7.56 -22.95 13.62
C LEU A 99 8.57 -22.19 14.50
N ASN A 100 9.58 -21.57 13.90
CA ASN A 100 10.62 -20.82 14.61
C ASN A 100 10.27 -19.34 14.86
N ALA A 101 9.13 -18.85 14.39
CA ALA A 101 8.68 -17.50 14.69
C ALA A 101 8.15 -17.40 16.13
N ASP A 102 8.52 -16.32 16.81
CA ASP A 102 7.96 -15.98 18.12
C ASP A 102 6.64 -15.19 17.95
N ILE A 103 6.50 -14.47 16.84
CA ILE A 103 5.34 -13.66 16.50
C ILE A 103 5.13 -13.61 14.98
N ILE A 104 3.87 -13.58 14.57
CA ILE A 104 3.46 -13.37 13.16
C ILE A 104 2.96 -11.94 12.99
N VAL A 105 3.45 -11.26 11.98
CA VAL A 105 2.97 -9.94 11.55
C VAL A 105 2.36 -10.10 10.16
N THR A 106 1.13 -9.70 9.98
CA THR A 106 0.43 -9.88 8.71
C THR A 106 -0.12 -8.56 8.14
N ASP A 107 -0.11 -8.47 6.82
CA ASP A 107 -0.78 -7.39 6.10
C ASP A 107 -1.73 -8.02 5.07
N ILE A 108 -3.00 -8.11 5.45
CA ILE A 108 -4.09 -8.73 4.70
C ILE A 108 -3.77 -10.14 4.13
N VAL A 109 -3.06 -10.97 4.90
CA VAL A 109 -3.04 -12.43 4.75
C VAL A 109 -3.80 -12.96 5.96
N GLU A 110 -5.12 -13.07 5.81
CA GLU A 110 -6.07 -13.29 6.92
C GLU A 110 -5.93 -14.68 7.53
N GLU A 111 -5.44 -15.64 6.74
CA GLU A 111 -5.11 -17.00 7.19
C GLU A 111 -4.04 -17.05 8.29
N ALA A 112 -3.32 -15.97 8.50
CA ALA A 112 -2.39 -15.83 9.64
C ALA A 112 -3.09 -16.03 10.98
N GLY A 113 -4.40 -15.71 11.09
CA GLY A 113 -5.15 -15.96 12.31
C GLY A 113 -5.39 -17.45 12.56
N ILE A 114 -5.54 -18.28 11.52
CA ILE A 114 -5.60 -19.74 11.69
C ILE A 114 -4.23 -20.27 12.17
N LEU A 115 -3.13 -19.80 11.57
CA LEU A 115 -1.79 -20.16 12.01
C LEU A 115 -1.55 -19.76 13.48
N SER A 116 -2.06 -18.60 13.88
CA SER A 116 -2.03 -18.12 15.27
C SER A 116 -2.67 -19.11 16.23
N ASN A 117 -3.91 -19.53 15.94
CA ASN A 117 -4.66 -20.45 16.77
C ASN A 117 -4.02 -21.85 16.85
N GLU A 118 -3.63 -22.41 15.69
CA GLU A 118 -3.08 -23.76 15.60
C GLU A 118 -1.70 -23.88 16.28
N LEU A 119 -0.91 -22.83 16.27
CA LEU A 119 0.45 -22.81 16.81
C LEU A 119 0.57 -22.12 18.16
N ASN A 120 -0.53 -21.58 18.68
CA ASN A 120 -0.55 -20.76 19.90
C ASN A 120 0.54 -19.66 19.85
N LYS A 121 0.55 -18.86 18.76
CA LYS A 121 1.52 -17.78 18.56
C LYS A 121 0.79 -16.44 18.44
N PRO A 122 1.28 -15.38 19.09
CA PRO A 122 0.69 -14.06 18.92
C PRO A 122 0.80 -13.59 17.47
N THR A 123 -0.27 -13.00 16.96
CA THR A 123 -0.34 -12.51 15.59
C THR A 123 -0.89 -11.09 15.57
N VAL A 124 -0.15 -10.18 14.92
CA VAL A 124 -0.52 -8.77 14.75
C VAL A 124 -0.81 -8.49 13.29
N ALA A 125 -2.03 -8.06 13.00
CA ALA A 125 -2.38 -7.55 11.67
C ALA A 125 -2.15 -6.04 11.59
N ILE A 126 -1.59 -5.57 10.47
CA ILE A 126 -1.32 -4.14 10.25
C ILE A 126 -1.79 -3.75 8.86
N SER A 127 -2.98 -3.18 8.76
CA SER A 127 -3.54 -2.76 7.47
C SER A 127 -4.60 -1.68 7.64
N HIS A 128 -5.06 -1.12 6.51
CA HIS A 128 -6.13 -0.13 6.46
C HIS A 128 -7.46 -0.70 5.95
N PHE A 129 -7.49 -1.97 5.53
CA PHE A 129 -8.68 -2.74 5.14
C PHE A 129 -8.42 -4.24 5.29
N THR A 130 -9.45 -5.06 5.02
CA THR A 130 -9.39 -6.52 4.96
C THR A 130 -9.96 -7.02 3.64
N TRP A 131 -9.52 -8.20 3.18
CA TRP A 131 -10.02 -8.79 1.94
C TRP A 131 -11.52 -9.13 2.02
N HIS A 132 -12.02 -9.62 3.16
CA HIS A 132 -13.43 -9.94 3.30
C HIS A 132 -14.32 -8.69 3.08
N TRP A 133 -13.90 -7.52 3.58
CA TRP A 133 -14.59 -6.27 3.31
C TRP A 133 -14.50 -5.91 1.82
N LEU A 134 -13.32 -5.93 1.23
CA LEU A 134 -13.11 -5.52 -0.17
C LEU A 134 -13.90 -6.39 -1.14
N LEU A 135 -13.92 -7.70 -0.91
CA LEU A 135 -14.66 -8.64 -1.76
C LEU A 135 -16.17 -8.44 -1.67
N ARG A 136 -16.73 -8.19 -0.47
CA ARG A 136 -18.15 -7.86 -0.29
C ARG A 136 -18.56 -6.56 -0.99
N GLU A 137 -17.70 -5.53 -0.94
CA GLU A 137 -17.94 -4.27 -1.64
C GLU A 137 -17.80 -4.41 -3.17
N LEU A 138 -17.06 -5.42 -3.63
CA LEU A 138 -16.86 -5.66 -5.05
C LEU A 138 -18.07 -6.29 -5.70
N ASP A 139 -18.57 -7.41 -5.17
CA ASP A 139 -19.81 -8.07 -5.64
C ASP A 139 -20.27 -9.16 -4.66
N GLN A 140 -21.61 -9.40 -4.61
CA GLN A 140 -22.24 -10.42 -3.78
C GLN A 140 -21.75 -11.85 -4.09
N MET A 141 -21.28 -12.14 -5.30
CA MET A 141 -20.75 -13.45 -5.68
C MET A 141 -19.56 -13.90 -4.84
N PHE A 142 -18.88 -12.99 -4.15
CA PHE A 142 -17.73 -13.28 -3.28
C PHE A 142 -18.13 -13.62 -1.83
N GLU A 143 -19.42 -13.64 -1.47
CA GLU A 143 -19.83 -13.73 -0.06
C GLU A 143 -19.29 -14.98 0.66
N GLU A 144 -19.29 -16.15 0.01
CA GLU A 144 -18.73 -17.38 0.60
C GLU A 144 -17.24 -17.25 0.94
N ILE A 145 -16.48 -16.63 0.03
CA ILE A 145 -15.05 -16.40 0.21
C ILE A 145 -14.82 -15.36 1.28
N ALA A 146 -15.60 -14.29 1.29
CA ALA A 146 -15.53 -13.23 2.28
C ALA A 146 -15.82 -13.77 3.69
N GLN A 147 -16.84 -14.60 3.87
CA GLN A 147 -17.13 -15.28 5.14
C GLN A 147 -15.97 -16.16 5.60
N TYR A 148 -15.39 -16.93 4.69
CA TYR A 148 -14.22 -17.74 5.01
C TYR A 148 -13.06 -16.89 5.50
N LEU A 149 -12.70 -15.79 4.79
CA LEU A 149 -11.65 -14.87 5.19
C LEU A 149 -11.95 -14.18 6.54
N GLU A 150 -13.21 -13.81 6.77
CA GLU A 150 -13.61 -13.23 8.07
C GLU A 150 -13.38 -14.22 9.21
N THR A 151 -13.67 -15.52 9.01
CA THR A 151 -13.37 -16.54 10.03
C THR A 151 -11.87 -16.69 10.28
N CYS A 152 -11.03 -16.47 9.26
CA CYS A 152 -9.59 -16.53 9.41
C CYS A 152 -9.04 -15.45 10.35
N LEU A 153 -9.72 -14.31 10.49
CA LEU A 153 -9.29 -13.22 11.39
C LEU A 153 -9.42 -13.57 12.89
N SER A 154 -10.18 -14.58 13.26
CA SER A 154 -10.51 -14.88 14.67
C SER A 154 -9.29 -15.13 15.57
N GLY A 155 -8.15 -15.56 15.00
CA GLY A 155 -6.91 -15.78 15.72
C GLY A 155 -5.97 -14.58 15.78
N ILE A 156 -6.33 -13.44 15.19
CA ILE A 156 -5.52 -12.24 15.24
C ILE A 156 -5.58 -11.63 16.65
N SER A 157 -4.43 -11.50 17.31
CA SER A 157 -4.33 -10.99 18.67
C SER A 157 -4.64 -9.49 18.74
N GLU A 158 -4.12 -8.72 17.79
CA GLU A 158 -4.32 -7.28 17.69
C GLU A 158 -4.30 -6.81 16.24
N PHE A 159 -5.17 -5.85 15.88
CA PHE A 159 -5.22 -5.25 14.57
C PHE A 159 -4.82 -3.77 14.65
N LEU A 160 -3.63 -3.43 14.16
CA LEU A 160 -3.13 -2.05 14.13
C LEU A 160 -3.60 -1.37 12.84
N TYR A 161 -4.29 -0.25 12.98
CA TYR A 161 -4.83 0.45 11.83
C TYR A 161 -4.36 1.91 11.76
N PRO A 162 -3.82 2.33 10.59
CA PRO A 162 -3.46 3.73 10.38
C PRO A 162 -4.70 4.60 10.06
N PRO A 163 -4.58 5.93 10.03
CA PRO A 163 -5.68 6.84 9.67
C PRO A 163 -6.36 6.46 8.34
N PHE A 164 -7.64 6.76 8.23
CA PHE A 164 -8.48 6.49 7.04
C PHE A 164 -8.72 4.99 6.75
N SER A 165 -8.52 4.13 7.74
CA SER A 165 -8.81 2.70 7.63
C SER A 165 -10.32 2.42 7.51
N LYS A 166 -10.66 1.29 6.86
CA LYS A 166 -12.03 0.91 6.53
C LYS A 166 -12.61 -0.03 7.58
N ARG A 167 -13.90 0.21 7.95
CA ARG A 167 -14.68 -0.73 8.77
C ARG A 167 -13.93 -1.21 10.03
N ILE A 168 -13.32 -0.30 10.77
CA ILE A 168 -12.49 -0.58 11.97
C ILE A 168 -13.23 -1.48 12.98
N ASN A 169 -14.54 -1.35 13.10
CA ASN A 169 -15.38 -2.18 13.97
C ASN A 169 -15.42 -3.68 13.59
N GLN A 170 -14.93 -4.04 12.41
CA GLN A 170 -14.81 -5.44 11.96
C GLN A 170 -13.42 -6.02 12.26
N PHE A 171 -12.48 -5.21 12.75
CA PHE A 171 -11.13 -5.66 13.07
C PHE A 171 -11.10 -6.29 14.47
N PRO A 172 -10.40 -7.43 14.66
CA PRO A 172 -10.20 -7.99 15.98
C PRO A 172 -9.30 -7.07 16.82
N ASN A 173 -9.72 -6.74 18.03
CA ASN A 173 -8.98 -5.90 18.99
C ASN A 173 -8.26 -4.69 18.33
N PRO A 174 -9.01 -3.74 17.72
CA PRO A 174 -8.41 -2.70 16.90
C PRO A 174 -7.67 -1.66 17.74
N LYS A 175 -6.47 -1.25 17.28
CA LYS A 175 -5.66 -0.19 17.91
C LYS A 175 -5.21 0.81 16.84
N PRO A 176 -5.41 2.11 17.05
CA PRO A 176 -4.95 3.13 16.13
C PRO A 176 -3.43 3.31 16.20
N ILE A 177 -2.83 3.53 15.03
CA ILE A 177 -1.45 4.00 14.90
C ILE A 177 -1.42 5.21 13.95
N ASN A 178 -0.34 5.97 13.96
CA ASN A 178 -0.13 7.06 13.01
C ASN A 178 0.11 6.52 11.59
N LEU A 179 0.17 7.42 10.60
CA LEU A 179 0.55 7.06 9.24
C LEU A 179 1.90 6.30 9.23
N ILE A 180 2.05 5.40 8.28
CA ILE A 180 3.32 4.75 7.99
C ILE A 180 3.80 5.28 6.65
N ALA A 181 4.81 6.14 6.68
CA ALA A 181 5.48 6.66 5.49
C ALA A 181 6.99 6.53 5.63
N ARG A 182 7.67 6.43 4.51
CA ARG A 182 9.15 6.39 4.47
C ARG A 182 9.71 7.78 4.82
N ILE A 183 10.95 7.84 5.29
CA ILE A 183 11.61 9.12 5.56
C ILE A 183 12.25 9.60 4.26
N PRO A 184 11.81 10.74 3.66
CA PRO A 184 12.34 11.22 2.41
C PRO A 184 13.65 12.00 2.61
N ARG A 185 14.42 12.10 1.54
CA ARG A 185 15.51 13.10 1.46
C ARG A 185 14.90 14.51 1.37
N LYS A 186 15.68 15.52 1.72
CA LYS A 186 15.27 16.92 1.62
C LYS A 186 14.87 17.28 0.18
N ARG A 187 13.77 18.04 0.07
CA ARG A 187 13.17 18.47 -1.20
C ARG A 187 14.21 19.15 -2.11
N GLU A 188 15.02 20.05 -1.56
CA GLU A 188 15.97 20.84 -2.29
C GLU A 188 17.03 19.97 -2.98
N TYR A 189 17.55 18.94 -2.28
CA TYR A 189 18.54 18.02 -2.85
C TYR A 189 18.00 17.18 -4.02
N ILE A 190 16.72 16.82 -3.96
CA ILE A 190 16.10 16.06 -5.05
C ILE A 190 15.87 16.96 -6.26
N ARG A 191 15.40 18.19 -6.05
CA ARG A 191 15.18 19.15 -7.14
C ARG A 191 16.50 19.50 -7.83
N GLU A 192 17.58 19.71 -7.07
CA GLU A 192 18.92 19.90 -7.61
C GLU A 192 19.43 18.69 -8.42
N GLU A 193 19.29 17.45 -7.87
CA GLU A 193 19.66 16.19 -8.56
C GLU A 193 18.90 16.04 -9.89
N LEU A 194 17.64 16.46 -9.93
CA LEU A 194 16.79 16.42 -11.12
C LEU A 194 16.97 17.62 -12.05
N LYS A 195 17.70 18.66 -11.63
CA LYS A 195 17.88 19.94 -12.32
C LYS A 195 16.54 20.65 -12.56
N ILE A 196 15.69 20.68 -11.53
CA ILE A 196 14.39 21.38 -11.56
C ILE A 196 14.64 22.83 -11.09
N ASN A 197 14.31 23.80 -11.92
CA ASN A 197 14.41 25.21 -11.60
C ASN A 197 13.32 25.68 -10.64
N ASP A 198 13.48 26.85 -10.03
CA ASP A 198 12.53 27.38 -9.03
C ASP A 198 11.17 27.75 -9.64
N ASP A 199 11.13 28.09 -10.91
CA ASP A 199 9.91 28.42 -11.68
C ASP A 199 9.25 27.21 -12.32
N GLU A 200 9.87 26.01 -12.23
CA GLU A 200 9.32 24.78 -12.75
C GLU A 200 8.47 24.05 -11.70
N ILE A 201 7.37 23.50 -12.12
CA ILE A 201 6.41 22.72 -11.33
C ILE A 201 6.66 21.23 -11.57
N LEU A 202 7.14 20.54 -10.54
CA LEU A 202 7.40 19.10 -10.61
C LEU A 202 6.14 18.30 -10.30
N ILE A 203 5.69 17.51 -11.27
CA ILE A 203 4.49 16.66 -11.18
C ILE A 203 4.91 15.19 -11.24
N ILE A 204 4.55 14.43 -10.20
CA ILE A 204 4.81 12.99 -10.14
C ILE A 204 3.55 12.22 -10.54
N LEU A 205 3.68 11.39 -11.58
CA LEU A 205 2.66 10.43 -12.00
C LEU A 205 2.96 9.09 -11.33
N ALA A 206 2.33 8.84 -10.18
CA ALA A 206 2.54 7.66 -9.36
C ALA A 206 1.58 6.53 -9.75
N GLY A 207 1.97 5.70 -10.71
CA GLY A 207 1.09 4.73 -11.37
C GLY A 207 1.34 3.26 -11.08
N GLY A 208 2.44 2.89 -10.46
CA GLY A 208 2.73 1.50 -10.09
C GLY A 208 2.76 0.49 -11.25
N GLY A 209 2.91 0.93 -12.50
CA GLY A 209 3.08 0.04 -13.64
C GLY A 209 1.79 -0.59 -14.22
N THR A 210 0.62 -0.07 -13.91
CA THR A 210 -0.65 -0.57 -14.46
C THR A 210 -0.92 -0.05 -15.89
N PRO A 211 -1.64 -0.82 -16.74
CA PRO A 211 -1.93 -0.45 -18.14
C PRO A 211 -2.69 0.87 -18.32
N VAL A 212 -3.53 1.24 -17.36
CA VAL A 212 -4.32 2.50 -17.35
C VAL A 212 -3.45 3.74 -17.53
N TRP A 213 -2.22 3.72 -17.01
CA TRP A 213 -1.31 4.85 -17.14
C TRP A 213 -0.87 5.17 -18.56
N ARG A 214 -1.00 4.22 -19.50
CA ARG A 214 -0.75 4.51 -20.93
C ARG A 214 -1.69 5.58 -21.47
N GLY A 215 -2.97 5.49 -21.13
CA GLY A 215 -3.96 6.52 -21.52
C GLY A 215 -3.60 7.89 -20.95
N ILE A 216 -3.24 7.94 -19.68
CA ILE A 216 -2.82 9.18 -19.00
C ILE A 216 -1.55 9.76 -19.67
N PHE A 217 -0.53 8.94 -19.92
CA PHE A 217 0.69 9.42 -20.57
C PHE A 217 0.43 9.97 -21.98
N ASN A 218 -0.51 9.38 -22.74
CA ASN A 218 -0.86 9.83 -24.06
C ASN A 218 -1.71 11.13 -24.07
N SER A 219 -2.45 11.42 -23.00
CA SER A 219 -3.24 12.63 -22.86
C SER A 219 -2.39 13.86 -22.48
N ILE A 220 -1.17 13.67 -21.99
CA ILE A 220 -0.26 14.73 -21.57
C ILE A 220 0.66 15.13 -22.74
N ASP A 221 0.49 16.34 -23.27
CA ASP A 221 1.43 16.98 -24.19
C ASP A 221 2.41 17.86 -23.39
N ILE A 222 3.61 17.38 -23.14
CA ILE A 222 4.61 18.10 -22.33
C ILE A 222 5.00 19.48 -22.91
N ASN A 223 4.70 19.74 -24.17
CA ASN A 223 5.00 21.04 -24.81
C ASN A 223 3.91 22.09 -24.56
N LYS A 224 2.74 21.69 -24.02
CA LYS A 224 1.62 22.61 -23.80
C LYS A 224 1.91 23.64 -22.69
N ASN A 225 2.73 23.25 -21.68
CA ASN A 225 3.18 24.16 -20.63
C ASN A 225 4.63 23.84 -20.26
N ASN A 226 5.55 24.72 -20.62
CA ASN A 226 7.00 24.55 -20.42
C ASN A 226 7.42 24.63 -18.95
N GLN A 227 6.56 25.07 -18.04
CA GLN A 227 6.83 25.09 -16.60
C GLN A 227 6.56 23.72 -15.94
N PHE A 228 5.82 22.83 -16.59
CA PHE A 228 5.48 21.53 -16.01
C PHE A 228 6.52 20.47 -16.36
N VAL A 229 7.14 19.90 -15.32
CA VAL A 229 8.05 18.77 -15.43
C VAL A 229 7.37 17.51 -14.94
N PHE A 230 7.14 16.56 -15.83
CA PHE A 230 6.46 15.30 -15.52
C PHE A 230 7.47 14.17 -15.33
N LEU A 231 7.38 13.48 -14.19
CA LEU A 231 8.12 12.26 -13.93
C LEU A 231 7.18 11.11 -13.50
N THR A 232 7.58 9.86 -13.74
CA THR A 232 6.80 8.68 -13.35
C THR A 232 7.68 7.57 -12.78
N ASP A 233 7.11 6.74 -11.92
CA ASP A 233 7.71 5.48 -11.44
C ASP A 233 7.44 4.30 -12.39
N SER A 234 6.53 4.47 -13.34
CA SER A 234 6.14 3.42 -14.29
C SER A 234 7.30 2.97 -15.18
N SER A 235 7.31 1.67 -15.50
CA SER A 235 8.18 1.12 -16.54
C SER A 235 7.66 1.39 -17.95
N THR A 236 6.36 1.68 -18.07
CA THR A 236 5.75 2.10 -19.34
C THR A 236 5.99 3.59 -19.51
N ILE A 237 6.84 3.97 -20.44
CA ILE A 237 7.21 5.35 -20.71
C ILE A 237 6.56 5.75 -22.04
N SER A 238 5.90 6.92 -22.10
CA SER A 238 5.69 7.60 -23.38
C SER A 238 6.98 8.34 -23.73
N ASN A 239 7.19 8.64 -25.00
CA ASN A 239 8.42 9.32 -25.46
C ASN A 239 8.70 10.66 -24.76
N ASN A 240 7.75 11.18 -23.99
CA ASN A 240 7.75 12.53 -23.46
C ASN A 240 7.82 12.61 -21.92
N ILE A 241 7.53 11.52 -21.19
CA ILE A 241 7.54 11.53 -19.73
C ILE A 241 8.71 10.70 -19.22
N LYS A 242 9.63 11.32 -18.49
CA LYS A 242 10.81 10.65 -17.97
C LYS A 242 10.49 9.81 -16.74
N ARG A 243 11.18 8.69 -16.61
CA ARG A 243 11.13 7.89 -15.38
C ARG A 243 12.00 8.50 -14.30
N VAL A 244 11.52 8.47 -13.04
CA VAL A 244 12.35 8.80 -11.90
C VAL A 244 13.61 7.91 -11.85
N PRO A 245 14.79 8.44 -11.53
CA PRO A 245 16.04 7.67 -11.57
C PRO A 245 16.05 6.41 -10.70
N LYS A 246 15.35 6.47 -9.55
CA LYS A 246 15.29 5.38 -8.57
C LYS A 246 13.84 5.11 -8.16
N PRO A 247 13.03 4.37 -8.96
CA PRO A 247 11.62 4.15 -8.70
C PRO A 247 11.31 3.54 -7.32
N PHE A 248 12.21 2.70 -6.79
CA PHE A 248 12.09 2.15 -5.44
C PHE A 248 12.22 3.21 -4.32
N LYS A 249 12.67 4.43 -4.65
CA LYS A 249 12.72 5.63 -3.78
C LYS A 249 11.69 6.67 -4.18
N LEU A 250 10.54 6.26 -4.70
CA LEU A 250 9.48 7.17 -5.16
C LEU A 250 9.12 8.24 -4.11
N HIS A 251 9.16 7.91 -2.83
CA HIS A 251 8.92 8.84 -1.73
C HIS A 251 9.82 10.10 -1.72
N ASP A 252 11.08 9.96 -2.17
CA ASP A 252 11.98 11.11 -2.30
C ASP A 252 11.46 12.12 -3.35
N TYR A 253 10.95 11.58 -4.46
CA TYR A 253 10.41 12.39 -5.57
C TYR A 253 9.03 12.95 -5.24
N ILE A 254 8.18 12.19 -4.50
CA ILE A 254 6.92 12.69 -3.95
C ILE A 254 7.19 13.91 -3.06
N ASN A 255 8.14 13.82 -2.12
CA ASN A 255 8.48 14.94 -1.26
C ASN A 255 9.01 16.16 -2.01
N ALA A 256 9.66 15.94 -3.15
CA ALA A 256 10.23 17.00 -3.98
C ALA A 256 9.21 17.65 -4.93
N SER A 257 8.04 17.02 -5.14
CA SER A 257 7.04 17.46 -6.11
C SER A 257 6.14 18.58 -5.58
N ASP A 258 5.49 19.25 -6.51
CA ASP A 258 4.46 20.26 -6.26
C ASP A 258 3.07 19.62 -6.35
N LEU A 259 2.94 18.56 -7.14
CA LEU A 259 1.70 17.79 -7.31
C LEU A 259 2.03 16.31 -7.53
N VAL A 260 1.28 15.44 -6.88
CA VAL A 260 1.23 14.01 -7.18
C VAL A 260 -0.10 13.67 -7.83
N ILE A 261 -0.07 12.95 -8.93
CA ILE A 261 -1.25 12.38 -9.59
C ILE A 261 -1.20 10.88 -9.42
N SER A 262 -2.21 10.27 -8.82
CA SER A 262 -2.25 8.83 -8.58
C SER A 262 -3.67 8.26 -8.63
N ARG A 263 -3.78 6.93 -8.53
CA ARG A 263 -5.05 6.19 -8.44
C ARG A 263 -5.60 6.09 -7.01
N GLY A 264 -5.01 6.77 -6.05
CA GLY A 264 -5.47 6.73 -4.65
C GLY A 264 -5.05 5.47 -3.90
N GLY A 265 -3.95 4.81 -4.28
CA GLY A 265 -3.37 3.73 -3.48
C GLY A 265 -2.86 4.25 -2.13
N TYR A 266 -3.17 3.52 -1.05
CA TYR A 266 -2.94 3.98 0.31
C TYR A 266 -1.47 4.34 0.62
N GLY A 267 -0.49 3.64 0.01
CA GLY A 267 0.93 3.96 0.18
C GLY A 267 1.28 5.37 -0.30
N THR A 268 0.80 5.76 -1.49
CA THR A 268 1.00 7.12 -2.03
C THR A 268 0.25 8.16 -1.20
N ILE A 269 -0.98 7.84 -0.76
CA ILE A 269 -1.75 8.70 0.15
C ILE A 269 -0.97 8.95 1.44
N SER A 270 -0.44 7.92 2.07
CA SER A 270 0.33 8.06 3.31
C SER A 270 1.54 8.98 3.13
N GLU A 271 2.25 8.87 2.01
CA GLU A 271 3.42 9.70 1.72
C GLU A 271 3.03 11.15 1.40
N THR A 272 1.99 11.40 0.59
CA THR A 272 1.55 12.77 0.31
C THR A 272 1.03 13.50 1.56
N LEU A 273 0.31 12.80 2.43
CA LEU A 273 -0.16 13.34 3.71
C LEU A 273 0.99 13.59 4.69
N ALA A 274 1.96 12.67 4.76
CA ALA A 274 3.12 12.81 5.64
C ALA A 274 4.03 13.97 5.25
N TYR A 275 4.11 14.28 3.95
CA TYR A 275 5.01 15.33 3.44
C TYR A 275 4.29 16.65 3.15
N GLY A 276 2.97 16.70 3.22
CA GLY A 276 2.19 17.89 2.92
C GLY A 276 2.19 18.26 1.43
N VAL A 277 2.17 17.26 0.55
CA VAL A 277 2.21 17.45 -0.91
C VAL A 277 0.81 17.41 -1.50
N ARG A 278 0.52 18.27 -2.47
CA ARG A 278 -0.76 18.26 -3.20
C ARG A 278 -1.00 16.95 -3.91
N HIS A 279 -2.24 16.47 -3.87
CA HIS A 279 -2.60 15.19 -4.43
C HIS A 279 -3.85 15.29 -5.30
N LEU A 280 -3.74 14.92 -6.57
CA LEU A 280 -4.85 14.67 -7.47
C LEU A 280 -5.06 13.15 -7.58
N ILE A 281 -6.19 12.68 -7.10
CA ILE A 281 -6.58 11.27 -7.18
C ILE A 281 -7.50 11.08 -8.38
N LEU A 282 -7.10 10.19 -9.28
CA LEU A 282 -7.90 9.76 -10.43
C LEU A 282 -8.56 8.44 -10.09
N VAL A 283 -9.86 8.49 -9.79
CA VAL A 283 -10.61 7.30 -9.36
C VAL A 283 -10.94 6.45 -10.56
N GLU A 284 -10.63 5.17 -10.46
CA GLU A 284 -11.11 4.13 -11.38
C GLU A 284 -12.44 3.58 -10.92
N GLU A 285 -13.28 3.17 -11.86
CA GLU A 285 -14.51 2.46 -11.56
C GLU A 285 -14.24 1.06 -11.00
N ASN A 286 -15.15 0.54 -10.17
CA ASN A 286 -15.09 -0.83 -9.62
C ASN A 286 -13.83 -1.18 -8.80
N HIS A 287 -13.22 -0.19 -8.11
CA HIS A 287 -12.13 -0.45 -7.18
C HIS A 287 -12.49 0.05 -5.78
N PRO A 288 -13.10 -0.78 -4.91
CA PRO A 288 -13.68 -0.34 -3.64
C PRO A 288 -12.70 0.42 -2.74
N GLU A 289 -11.46 -0.08 -2.61
CA GLU A 289 -10.43 0.59 -1.81
C GLU A 289 -10.12 2.00 -2.32
N ALA A 290 -9.90 2.16 -3.63
CA ALA A 290 -9.55 3.44 -4.22
C ALA A 290 -10.70 4.46 -4.12
N ILE A 291 -11.93 4.01 -4.38
CA ILE A 291 -13.14 4.83 -4.28
C ILE A 291 -13.31 5.34 -2.85
N GLU A 292 -13.20 4.45 -1.86
CA GLU A 292 -13.40 4.83 -0.46
C GLU A 292 -12.26 5.73 0.04
N ASN A 293 -11.00 5.46 -0.32
CA ASN A 293 -9.87 6.33 -0.03
C ASN A 293 -10.11 7.74 -0.56
N ALA A 294 -10.54 7.85 -1.83
CA ALA A 294 -10.85 9.12 -2.47
C ALA A 294 -11.98 9.88 -1.76
N ASN A 295 -13.07 9.17 -1.40
CA ASN A 295 -14.20 9.76 -0.71
C ASN A 295 -13.84 10.33 0.66
N ILE A 296 -13.01 9.61 1.44
CA ILE A 296 -12.56 10.08 2.75
C ILE A 296 -11.67 11.33 2.59
N LEU A 297 -10.68 11.28 1.69
CA LEU A 297 -9.74 12.39 1.51
C LEU A 297 -10.40 13.65 0.95
N ARG A 298 -11.43 13.49 0.12
CA ARG A 298 -12.25 14.62 -0.35
C ARG A 298 -12.96 15.30 0.81
N LYS A 299 -13.53 14.54 1.77
CA LYS A 299 -14.26 15.08 2.92
C LYS A 299 -13.39 15.88 3.89
N VAL A 300 -12.09 15.62 3.90
CA VAL A 300 -11.12 16.29 4.79
C VAL A 300 -10.18 17.26 4.07
N ASP A 301 -10.48 17.57 2.80
CA ASP A 301 -9.75 18.52 1.94
C ASP A 301 -8.25 18.19 1.77
N HIS A 302 -7.88 16.93 1.85
CA HIS A 302 -6.48 16.50 1.69
C HIS A 302 -6.11 16.12 0.25
N ALA A 303 -7.09 15.94 -0.63
CA ALA A 303 -6.85 15.66 -2.04
C ALA A 303 -7.98 16.19 -2.93
N MET A 304 -7.62 16.58 -4.13
CA MET A 304 -8.58 16.75 -5.21
C MET A 304 -8.88 15.38 -5.82
N VAL A 305 -10.15 15.08 -6.05
CA VAL A 305 -10.58 13.80 -6.59
C VAL A 305 -11.37 14.03 -7.88
N ARG A 306 -10.96 13.36 -8.95
CA ARG A 306 -11.62 13.40 -10.25
C ARG A 306 -11.76 12.00 -10.83
N ASN A 307 -12.72 11.83 -11.73
CA ASN A 307 -12.83 10.63 -12.55
C ASN A 307 -11.69 10.58 -13.56
N LEU A 308 -11.17 9.38 -13.83
CA LEU A 308 -10.10 9.19 -14.81
C LEU A 308 -10.46 9.72 -16.21
N ASN A 309 -11.70 9.50 -16.68
CA ASN A 309 -12.14 9.95 -17.99
C ASN A 309 -12.13 11.47 -18.11
N ASN A 310 -12.47 12.21 -17.04
CA ASN A 310 -12.38 13.66 -17.04
C ASN A 310 -10.93 14.13 -17.24
N PHE A 311 -9.98 13.46 -16.57
CA PHE A 311 -8.58 13.80 -16.73
C PHE A 311 -8.05 13.51 -18.15
N LEU A 312 -8.49 12.42 -18.76
CA LEU A 312 -8.07 12.09 -20.13
C LEU A 312 -8.53 13.14 -21.17
N ASN A 313 -9.66 13.80 -20.92
CA ASN A 313 -10.18 14.83 -21.80
C ASN A 313 -9.52 16.22 -21.57
N GLU A 314 -9.31 16.60 -20.30
CA GLU A 314 -8.87 17.95 -19.91
C GLU A 314 -7.74 17.90 -18.86
N PRO A 315 -6.57 17.28 -19.18
CA PRO A 315 -5.52 17.03 -18.18
C PRO A 315 -4.93 18.33 -17.61
N TYR A 316 -4.74 19.36 -18.43
CA TYR A 316 -4.10 20.61 -18.01
C TYR A 316 -5.00 21.45 -17.11
N ASP A 317 -6.28 21.54 -17.42
CA ASP A 317 -7.24 22.31 -16.62
C ASP A 317 -7.38 21.70 -15.22
N LEU A 318 -7.37 20.35 -15.13
CA LEU A 318 -7.39 19.64 -13.85
C LEU A 318 -6.07 19.73 -13.07
N ILE A 319 -4.94 19.78 -13.75
CA ILE A 319 -3.63 20.02 -13.11
C ILE A 319 -3.61 21.44 -12.53
N GLU A 320 -3.97 22.46 -13.31
CA GLU A 320 -4.01 23.85 -12.87
C GLU A 320 -5.01 24.04 -11.73
N GLU A 321 -6.21 23.46 -11.83
CA GLU A 321 -7.18 23.44 -10.74
C GLU A 321 -6.56 22.82 -9.46
N SER A 322 -5.85 21.68 -9.57
CA SER A 322 -5.22 21.00 -8.44
C SER A 322 -4.12 21.83 -7.78
N LEU A 323 -3.40 22.63 -8.55
CA LEU A 323 -2.35 23.51 -8.04
C LEU A 323 -2.92 24.73 -7.32
N ASN A 324 -4.11 25.19 -7.70
CA ASN A 324 -4.71 26.43 -7.20
C ASN A 324 -5.78 26.19 -6.10
N ILE A 325 -6.43 25.02 -6.07
CA ILE A 325 -7.47 24.74 -5.08
C ILE A 325 -6.90 24.75 -3.66
N LYS A 326 -7.68 25.24 -2.70
CA LYS A 326 -7.32 25.19 -1.29
C LYS A 326 -7.36 23.75 -0.80
N MET A 327 -6.21 23.24 -0.31
CA MET A 327 -6.07 21.93 0.32
C MET A 327 -5.47 22.06 1.71
N ASN A 328 -5.78 21.10 2.57
CA ASN A 328 -5.09 20.95 3.86
C ASN A 328 -3.74 20.25 3.60
N LEU A 329 -2.67 21.02 3.56
CA LEU A 329 -1.30 20.54 3.33
C LEU A 329 -0.47 20.44 4.62
N ALA A 330 -1.09 20.52 5.79
CA ALA A 330 -0.37 20.31 7.05
C ALA A 330 0.15 18.86 7.12
N PRO A 331 1.48 18.64 7.25
CA PRO A 331 2.02 17.29 7.31
C PRO A 331 1.44 16.50 8.46
N MET A 332 0.97 15.29 8.19
CA MET A 332 0.46 14.38 9.20
C MET A 332 1.59 13.58 9.84
N ARG A 333 1.42 13.25 11.11
CA ARG A 333 2.38 12.43 11.85
C ARG A 333 2.50 11.03 11.22
N SER A 334 3.74 10.56 10.96
CA SER A 334 4.03 9.35 10.18
C SER A 334 4.99 8.37 10.87
N ASP A 335 5.01 8.37 12.21
CA ASP A 335 5.79 7.44 13.03
C ASP A 335 5.05 6.13 13.34
N GLY A 336 4.00 5.79 12.59
CA GLY A 336 3.22 4.58 12.81
C GLY A 336 4.03 3.28 12.77
N HIS A 337 5.15 3.23 12.01
CA HIS A 337 6.06 2.10 12.02
C HIS A 337 6.79 1.91 13.36
N ILE A 338 7.09 3.00 14.07
CA ILE A 338 7.67 2.98 15.41
C ILE A 338 6.63 2.47 16.40
N GLN A 339 5.40 3.01 16.34
CA GLN A 339 4.29 2.58 17.19
C GLN A 339 3.94 1.10 16.97
N ALA A 340 3.91 0.64 15.71
CA ALA A 340 3.70 -0.77 15.39
C ALA A 340 4.80 -1.67 15.99
N ALA A 341 6.05 -1.25 15.90
CA ALA A 341 7.15 -1.98 16.52
C ALA A 341 7.01 -2.06 18.06
N ASP A 342 6.60 -0.96 18.70
CA ASP A 342 6.35 -0.92 20.16
C ASP A 342 5.21 -1.89 20.56
N HIS A 343 4.11 -1.91 19.81
CA HIS A 343 3.01 -2.85 20.02
C HIS A 343 3.46 -4.32 19.87
N ILE A 344 4.24 -4.63 18.84
CA ILE A 344 4.76 -5.98 18.57
C ILE A 344 5.61 -6.48 19.75
N PHE A 345 6.51 -5.66 20.28
CA PHE A 345 7.30 -6.03 21.46
C PHE A 345 6.42 -6.24 22.69
N LYS A 346 5.48 -5.32 22.95
CA LYS A 346 4.57 -5.40 24.09
C LYS A 346 3.71 -6.67 24.07
N ILE A 347 3.16 -7.04 22.92
CA ILE A 347 2.35 -8.26 22.78
C ILE A 347 3.20 -9.49 23.07
N LEU A 348 4.42 -9.54 22.56
CA LEU A 348 5.30 -10.68 22.83
C LEU A 348 5.67 -10.80 24.30
N ASP A 349 5.96 -9.69 24.98
CA ASP A 349 6.27 -9.68 26.41
C ASP A 349 5.08 -10.17 27.25
N SER A 350 3.85 -9.73 26.92
CA SER A 350 2.64 -10.20 27.61
C SER A 350 2.38 -11.68 27.37
N PHE A 351 2.57 -12.17 26.15
CA PHE A 351 2.34 -13.57 25.77
C PHE A 351 3.37 -14.53 26.38
N SER A 352 4.59 -14.05 26.67
CA SER A 352 5.64 -14.82 27.33
C SER A 352 5.47 -14.91 28.86
N SER A 353 4.54 -14.12 29.41
CA SER A 353 4.27 -14.03 30.86
C SER A 353 3.06 -14.87 31.29
N GLU A 354 2.28 -15.37 30.35
CA GLU A 354 1.19 -16.34 30.53
C GLU A 354 1.70 -17.78 30.33
#